data_cd223c07fe8353605f7641092c0a9ecd
#
_entry.id   cd223c07fe8353605f7641092c0a9ecd
#
_cell.length_a   1.000
_cell.length_b   1.000
_cell.length_c   1.000
_cell.angle_alpha   90.00
_cell.angle_beta   90.00
_cell.angle_gamma   90.00
#
_symmetry.space_group_name_H-M   'P 1'
#
loop_
_entity.id
_entity.type
_entity.pdbx_description
1 polymer ?
#
loop_
_entity_poly.entity_id
_entity_poly.type
_entity_poly.pdbx_seq_one_letter_code
_entity_poly.pdbx_strand_id
1 'polypeptide(L)'
;MAIKFEKWHGNGNDFVIVNGIESEIKINKSFIKKISNRNKGIGFDQLIHICLPSKDNHDFFLRFYNTDGSEADMCLNGVRCASRYIWNNSFAPLRNISFLTKTKSILCLPVTSQTLLIISLSLIFNLVR
;
A
#
# COMPACT_ATOMS: atom_id res chain seq x y z
N MET A 1 9.73 -19.52 5.45
CA MET A 1 8.54 -19.11 4.68
C MET A 1 8.90 -17.92 3.80
N ALA A 2 8.57 -18.00 2.54
CA ALA A 2 8.86 -16.92 1.60
C ALA A 2 7.75 -15.88 1.66
N ILE A 3 8.12 -14.61 1.70
CA ILE A 3 7.18 -13.52 1.66
C ILE A 3 7.34 -12.83 0.31
N LYS A 4 6.23 -12.71 -0.42
CA LYS A 4 6.24 -11.99 -1.68
C LYS A 4 6.17 -10.51 -1.43
N PHE A 5 7.05 -9.77 -2.06
CA PHE A 5 7.05 -8.32 -1.96
C PHE A 5 7.47 -7.69 -3.28
N GLU A 6 7.13 -6.42 -3.44
CA GLU A 6 7.62 -5.61 -4.55
C GLU A 6 8.13 -4.29 -4.01
N LYS A 7 9.14 -3.77 -4.67
CA LYS A 7 9.68 -2.45 -4.34
C LYS A 7 9.05 -1.40 -5.26
N TRP A 8 8.50 -0.36 -4.66
CA TRP A 8 7.79 0.68 -5.38
C TRP A 8 8.25 2.06 -4.96
N HIS A 9 8.02 3.04 -5.78
CA HIS A 9 8.22 4.43 -5.40
C HIS A 9 7.16 5.32 -6.04
N GLY A 10 6.86 6.44 -5.37
CA GLY A 10 5.95 7.44 -5.87
C GLY A 10 6.27 8.78 -5.23
N ASN A 11 6.45 9.82 -6.05
CA ASN A 11 6.72 11.19 -5.59
C ASN A 11 7.87 11.28 -4.56
N GLY A 12 8.94 10.52 -4.79
CA GLY A 12 10.13 10.60 -3.94
C GLY A 12 10.14 9.69 -2.73
N ASN A 13 9.05 9.01 -2.45
CA ASN A 13 9.02 8.01 -1.38
C ASN A 13 9.15 6.61 -1.97
N ASP A 14 9.90 5.76 -1.31
CA ASP A 14 9.98 4.36 -1.72
C ASP A 14 9.33 3.44 -0.69
N PHE A 15 8.76 2.38 -1.20
CA PHE A 15 7.94 1.45 -0.41
C PHE A 15 8.28 0.02 -0.73
N VAL A 16 8.13 -0.84 0.27
CA VAL A 16 8.01 -2.27 0.03
C VAL A 16 6.55 -2.63 0.22
N ILE A 17 5.96 -3.26 -0.79
CA ILE A 17 4.58 -3.73 -0.71
C ILE A 17 4.60 -5.23 -0.45
N VAL A 18 3.95 -5.64 0.63
CA VAL A 18 3.81 -7.04 1.02
C VAL A 18 2.39 -7.48 0.76
N ASN A 19 2.25 -8.58 0.03
CA ASN A 19 0.94 -9.11 -0.36
C ASN A 19 0.39 -10.01 0.74
N GLY A 20 -0.60 -9.52 1.46
CA GLY A 20 -1.37 -10.30 2.42
C GLY A 20 -2.72 -10.73 1.89
N ILE A 21 -2.96 -10.55 0.57
CA ILE A 21 -4.24 -10.87 -0.05
C ILE A 21 -4.37 -12.39 -0.28
N GLU A 22 -3.32 -12.98 -0.84
CA GLU A 22 -3.32 -14.39 -1.18
C GLU A 22 -3.11 -15.29 0.03
N SER A 23 -2.40 -14.80 1.03
CA SER A 23 -2.19 -15.53 2.27
C SER A 23 -1.95 -14.55 3.40
N GLU A 24 -2.44 -14.90 4.58
CA GLU A 24 -2.21 -14.08 5.75
C GLU A 24 -0.74 -14.13 6.16
N ILE A 25 -0.14 -12.96 6.33
CA ILE A 25 1.27 -12.87 6.71
C ILE A 25 1.36 -12.04 7.99
N LYS A 26 2.10 -12.56 8.96
CA LYS A 26 2.36 -11.83 10.20
C LYS A 26 3.66 -11.04 10.06
N ILE A 27 3.58 -9.76 10.33
CA ILE A 27 4.72 -8.86 10.24
C ILE A 27 5.02 -8.34 11.65
N ASN A 28 6.28 -8.42 12.06
CA ASN A 28 6.67 -7.91 13.37
C ASN A 28 7.73 -6.83 13.24
N LYS A 29 7.96 -6.11 14.34
CA LYS A 29 8.88 -4.98 14.36
C LYS A 29 10.32 -5.36 14.00
N SER A 30 10.79 -6.46 14.50
CA SER A 30 12.18 -6.86 14.27
C SER A 30 12.41 -7.19 12.79
N PHE A 31 11.44 -7.81 12.14
CA PHE A 31 11.49 -8.10 10.72
C PHE A 31 11.55 -6.80 9.92
N ILE A 32 10.68 -5.83 10.25
CA ILE A 32 10.65 -4.56 9.54
C ILE A 32 11.96 -3.81 9.69
N LYS A 33 12.49 -3.73 10.91
CA LYS A 33 13.78 -3.08 11.15
C LYS A 33 14.90 -3.71 10.32
N LYS A 34 14.90 -5.03 10.25
CA LYS A 34 15.92 -5.76 9.52
C LYS A 34 15.88 -5.46 8.03
N ILE A 35 14.70 -5.55 7.41
CA ILE A 35 14.58 -5.38 5.97
C ILE A 35 14.61 -3.92 5.55
N SER A 36 14.34 -2.99 6.44
CA SER A 36 14.36 -1.57 6.11
C SER A 36 15.76 -1.00 6.01
N ASN A 37 16.76 -1.72 6.51
CA ASN A 37 18.15 -1.27 6.44
C ASN A 37 18.61 -1.20 4.99
N ARG A 38 19.05 -0.01 4.55
CA ARG A 38 19.40 0.21 3.15
C ARG A 38 20.70 -0.47 2.74
N ASN A 39 21.53 -0.84 3.72
CA ASN A 39 22.80 -1.50 3.44
C ASN A 39 22.73 -3.02 3.50
N LYS A 40 21.95 -3.54 4.45
CA LYS A 40 21.90 -4.99 4.72
C LYS A 40 20.56 -5.63 4.42
N GLY A 41 19.54 -4.83 4.15
CA GLY A 41 18.21 -5.31 3.82
C GLY A 41 17.77 -4.77 2.47
N ILE A 42 16.46 -4.64 2.29
CA ILE A 42 15.89 -4.10 1.07
C ILE A 42 16.01 -2.59 1.04
N GLY A 43 15.78 -1.95 2.17
CA GLY A 43 15.74 -0.48 2.28
C GLY A 43 14.44 0.10 1.73
N PHE A 44 13.82 1.00 2.49
CA PHE A 44 12.60 1.67 2.07
C PHE A 44 12.24 2.76 3.08
N ASP A 45 11.34 3.66 2.68
CA ASP A 45 10.79 4.66 3.62
C ASP A 45 9.69 4.05 4.48
N GLN A 46 8.80 3.28 3.86
CA GLN A 46 7.72 2.60 4.58
C GLN A 46 7.42 1.26 3.95
N LEU A 47 6.87 0.35 4.75
CA LEU A 47 6.34 -0.92 4.29
C LEU A 47 4.82 -0.81 4.24
N ILE A 48 4.23 -1.28 3.15
CA ILE A 48 2.78 -1.33 2.98
C ILE A 48 2.36 -2.79 2.97
N HIS A 49 1.49 -3.14 3.91
CA HIS A 49 0.92 -4.48 3.99
C HIS A 49 -0.52 -4.42 3.50
N ILE A 50 -0.80 -5.07 2.37
CA ILE A 50 -2.15 -5.11 1.81
C ILE A 50 -2.82 -6.34 2.36
N CYS A 51 -3.94 -6.15 3.06
CA CYS A 51 -4.68 -7.21 3.72
C CYS A 51 -6.11 -7.29 3.19
N LEU A 52 -6.74 -8.43 3.40
CA LEU A 52 -8.17 -8.53 3.18
C LEU A 52 -8.89 -7.76 4.29
N PRO A 53 -10.01 -7.10 3.97
CA PRO A 53 -10.72 -6.31 4.96
C PRO A 53 -11.47 -7.19 5.95
N SER A 54 -11.59 -6.70 7.16
CA SER A 54 -12.42 -7.35 8.18
C SER A 54 -13.89 -6.97 8.07
N LYS A 55 -14.20 -5.95 7.26
CA LYS A 55 -15.56 -5.46 7.04
C LYS A 55 -15.89 -5.51 5.56
N ASP A 56 -17.13 -5.87 5.25
CA ASP A 56 -17.55 -6.14 3.87
C ASP A 56 -17.68 -4.91 2.99
N ASN A 57 -17.68 -3.73 3.56
CA ASN A 57 -17.89 -2.50 2.80
C ASN A 57 -16.60 -1.89 2.23
N HIS A 58 -15.47 -2.60 2.34
CA HIS A 58 -14.20 -2.17 1.77
C HIS A 58 -13.58 -3.31 1.00
N ASP A 59 -12.80 -2.96 -0.04
CA ASP A 59 -12.13 -3.97 -0.86
C ASP A 59 -10.88 -4.51 -0.19
N PHE A 60 -10.10 -3.64 0.44
CA PHE A 60 -8.84 -4.04 1.09
C PHE A 60 -8.61 -3.22 2.34
N PHE A 61 -7.76 -3.75 3.21
CA PHE A 61 -7.25 -3.03 4.37
C PHE A 61 -5.77 -2.78 4.19
N LEU A 62 -5.31 -1.55 4.39
CA LEU A 62 -3.90 -1.19 4.25
C LEU A 62 -3.29 -0.86 5.60
N ARG A 63 -2.14 -1.46 5.87
CA ARG A 63 -1.31 -1.12 7.02
C ARG A 63 0.00 -0.52 6.54
N PHE A 64 0.44 0.53 7.20
CA PHE A 64 1.67 1.22 6.87
C PHE A 64 2.61 1.13 8.06
N TYR A 65 3.87 0.80 7.80
CA TYR A 65 4.86 0.67 8.86
C TYR A 65 6.07 1.53 8.55
N ASN A 66 6.55 2.22 9.58
CA ASN A 66 7.80 2.97 9.51
C ASN A 66 8.99 2.02 9.64
N THR A 67 10.18 2.52 9.34
CA THR A 67 11.40 1.71 9.38
C THR A 67 11.74 1.18 10.77
N ASP A 68 11.25 1.81 11.82
CA ASP A 68 11.43 1.35 13.19
C ASP A 68 10.43 0.27 13.61
N GLY A 69 9.54 -0.10 12.68
CA GLY A 69 8.52 -1.11 12.94
C GLY A 69 7.24 -0.57 13.55
N SER A 70 7.15 0.73 13.83
CA SER A 70 5.91 1.33 14.32
C SER A 70 4.91 1.45 13.18
N GLU A 71 3.63 1.31 13.50
CA GLU A 71 2.57 1.47 12.51
C GLU A 71 2.27 2.93 12.31
N ALA A 72 2.27 3.36 11.05
CA ALA A 72 1.93 4.73 10.66
C ALA A 72 0.45 4.81 10.29
N ASP A 73 -0.10 6.01 10.29
CA ASP A 73 -1.50 6.20 9.99
C ASP A 73 -1.81 5.93 8.52
N MET A 74 -1.20 6.69 7.63
CA MET A 74 -1.44 6.58 6.20
C MET A 74 -0.46 7.46 5.45
N CYS A 75 -0.15 7.04 4.23
CA CYS A 75 0.68 7.81 3.30
C CYS A 75 0.00 7.82 1.95
N LEU A 76 -0.34 9.00 1.43
CA LEU A 76 -1.00 9.12 0.13
C LEU A 76 -0.18 8.51 -1.00
N ASN A 77 1.12 8.76 -1.02
CA ASN A 77 1.99 8.18 -2.03
C ASN A 77 1.95 6.65 -1.97
N GLY A 78 1.90 6.11 -0.76
CA GLY A 78 1.80 4.66 -0.56
C GLY A 78 0.47 4.10 -1.02
N VAL A 79 -0.63 4.80 -0.80
CA VAL A 79 -1.94 4.33 -1.27
C VAL A 79 -1.97 4.30 -2.80
N ARG A 80 -1.35 5.26 -3.45
CA ARG A 80 -1.25 5.27 -4.92
C ARG A 80 -0.46 4.07 -5.42
N CYS A 81 0.65 3.76 -4.78
CA CYS A 81 1.45 2.58 -5.12
C CYS A 81 0.64 1.29 -4.90
N ALA A 82 -0.03 1.18 -3.76
CA ALA A 82 -0.83 0.00 -3.44
C ALA A 82 -1.95 -0.21 -4.45
N SER A 83 -2.61 0.85 -4.87
CA SER A 83 -3.68 0.76 -5.87
C SER A 83 -3.15 0.25 -7.20
N ARG A 84 -2.03 0.81 -7.66
CA ARG A 84 -1.44 0.37 -8.92
C ARG A 84 -0.97 -1.08 -8.83
N TYR A 85 -0.40 -1.46 -7.71
CA TYR A 85 0.00 -2.84 -7.46
C TYR A 85 -1.20 -3.80 -7.60
N ILE A 86 -2.33 -3.43 -6.99
CA ILE A 86 -3.54 -4.25 -7.02
C ILE A 86 -4.06 -4.40 -8.45
N TRP A 87 -4.14 -3.29 -9.20
CA TRP A 87 -4.61 -3.36 -10.58
C TRP A 87 -3.63 -4.10 -11.48
N ASN A 88 -2.33 -3.86 -11.34
CA ASN A 88 -1.32 -4.53 -12.16
C ASN A 88 -1.32 -6.04 -11.97
N ASN A 89 -1.64 -6.50 -10.77
CA ASN A 89 -1.66 -7.92 -10.45
C ASN A 89 -3.05 -8.54 -10.57
N SER A 90 -4.01 -7.79 -11.06
CA SER A 90 -5.39 -8.25 -11.26
C SER A 90 -6.07 -8.74 -9.98
N PHE A 91 -5.70 -8.20 -8.83
CA PHE A 91 -6.38 -8.50 -7.58
C PHE A 91 -7.72 -7.78 -7.49
N ALA A 92 -7.93 -6.79 -8.33
CA ALA A 92 -9.21 -6.13 -8.54
C ALA A 92 -9.29 -5.69 -10.00
N PRO A 93 -10.48 -5.61 -10.60
CA PRO A 93 -10.65 -5.03 -11.93
C PRO A 93 -10.23 -3.57 -11.94
N LEU A 94 -10.00 -3.03 -13.13
CA LEU A 94 -9.63 -1.63 -13.27
C LEU A 94 -10.87 -0.75 -13.03
N ARG A 95 -11.19 -0.54 -11.78
CA ARG A 95 -12.30 0.26 -11.29
C ARG A 95 -11.91 0.85 -9.94
N ASN A 96 -12.82 1.59 -9.34
CA ASN A 96 -12.58 2.18 -8.03
C ASN A 96 -12.27 1.10 -6.99
N ILE A 97 -11.31 1.37 -6.14
CA ILE A 97 -10.94 0.50 -5.03
C ILE A 97 -11.17 1.25 -3.74
N SER A 98 -11.88 0.63 -2.80
CA SER A 98 -12.06 1.19 -1.48
C SER A 98 -11.09 0.55 -0.49
N PHE A 99 -10.39 1.40 0.25
CA PHE A 99 -9.46 0.97 1.28
C PHE A 99 -9.94 1.42 2.64
N LEU A 100 -9.73 0.56 3.61
CA LEU A 100 -9.80 0.94 5.00
C LEU A 100 -8.38 0.99 5.53
N THR A 101 -8.03 2.04 6.26
CA THR A 101 -6.77 2.12 6.97
C THR A 101 -7.06 2.20 8.47
N LYS A 102 -6.01 2.29 9.26
CA LYS A 102 -6.12 2.42 10.70
C LYS A 102 -7.03 3.58 11.11
N THR A 103 -7.04 4.66 10.33
CA THR A 103 -7.74 5.89 10.70
C THR A 103 -8.79 6.35 9.71
N LYS A 104 -8.77 5.86 8.46
CA LYS A 104 -9.60 6.43 7.39
C LYS A 104 -10.12 5.40 6.42
N SER A 105 -11.23 5.78 5.76
CA SER A 105 -11.68 5.11 4.55
C SER A 105 -11.26 5.94 3.35
N ILE A 106 -10.73 5.28 2.33
CA ILE A 106 -10.20 5.95 1.15
C ILE A 106 -10.76 5.29 -0.09
N LEU A 107 -11.17 6.12 -1.05
CA LEU A 107 -11.58 5.62 -2.35
C LEU A 107 -10.53 6.04 -3.38
N CYS A 108 -10.01 5.06 -4.09
CA CYS A 108 -8.98 5.27 -5.09
C CYS A 108 -9.53 5.00 -6.47
N LEU A 109 -9.34 5.96 -7.39
CA LEU A 109 -9.86 5.86 -8.73
C LEU A 109 -8.73 5.70 -9.72
N PRO A 110 -8.86 4.78 -10.69
CA PRO A 110 -7.89 4.73 -11.76
C PRO A 110 -8.11 5.93 -12.68
N VAL A 111 -7.01 6.60 -13.06
CA VAL A 111 -7.09 7.71 -13.99
C VAL A 111 -6.07 7.50 -15.09
N THR A 112 -6.36 8.05 -16.26
CA THR A 112 -5.39 8.02 -17.34
C THR A 112 -4.29 9.02 -17.08
N SER A 113 -3.21 8.91 -17.83
CA SER A 113 -2.10 9.84 -17.68
C SER A 113 -2.48 11.29 -17.99
N GLN A 114 -3.58 11.50 -18.69
CA GLN A 114 -4.02 12.82 -19.08
C GLN A 114 -5.09 13.40 -18.16
N THR A 115 -5.58 12.64 -17.23
CA THR A 115 -6.68 13.03 -16.37
C THR A 115 -6.24 13.09 -14.93
N LEU A 116 -6.42 14.25 -14.34
CA LEU A 116 -6.20 14.41 -12.93
C LEU A 116 -7.53 14.65 -12.26
N LEU A 117 -7.94 13.72 -11.45
CA LEU A 117 -9.18 13.82 -10.74
C LEU A 117 -8.93 14.08 -9.31
N ILE A 118 -9.60 15.07 -8.77
CA ILE A 118 -9.55 15.33 -7.39
C ILE A 118 -10.85 15.45 -6.81
N ILE A 119 -11.03 14.91 -5.67
CA ILE A 119 -12.31 14.84 -5.30
C ILE A 119 -12.60 15.16 -3.90
N SER A 120 -12.57 14.38 -3.03
CA SER A 120 -12.85 14.67 -1.65
C SER A 120 -11.71 14.26 -0.78
N LEU A 121 -11.84 14.46 0.49
CA LEU A 121 -10.83 14.07 1.44
C LEU A 121 -10.56 12.59 1.46
N SER A 122 -11.53 11.80 1.04
CA SER A 122 -11.36 10.35 1.02
C SER A 122 -10.97 9.82 -0.35
N LEU A 123 -10.71 10.66 -1.34
CA LEU A 123 -10.38 10.23 -2.69
C LEU A 123 -8.95 10.56 -3.04
N ILE A 124 -8.31 9.65 -3.75
CA ILE A 124 -6.91 9.78 -4.12
C ILE A 124 -6.69 9.45 -5.57
N PHE A 125 -5.77 10.16 -6.21
CA PHE A 125 -5.39 9.86 -7.56
C PHE A 125 -4.34 8.83 -7.63
N ASN A 126 -4.41 8.07 -8.66
CA ASN A 126 -3.46 7.03 -8.90
C ASN A 126 -2.60 7.36 -10.11
N LEU A 127 -1.50 8.03 -9.90
CA LEU A 127 -0.54 8.40 -10.93
C LEU A 127 0.85 7.85 -10.61
N VAL A 128 0.89 6.62 -10.16
CA VAL A 128 2.14 5.98 -9.80
C VAL A 128 2.79 5.36 -11.02
N ARG A 129 4.07 5.40 -11.08
CA ARG A 129 4.86 4.78 -12.13
C ARG A 129 5.65 3.61 -11.63
#